data_c700d8613c93b1c6c8bf589be30eab08
#
_entry.id   c700d8613c93b1c6c8bf589be30eab08
#
_cell.length_a   1.000
_cell.length_b   1.000
_cell.length_c   1.000
_cell.angle_alpha   90.00
_cell.angle_beta   90.00
_cell.angle_gamma   90.00
#
_symmetry.space_group_name_H-M   'P 1'
#
loop_
_entity.id
_entity.type
_entity.pdbx_description
1 polymer ?
#
loop_
_entity_poly.entity_id
_entity_poly.type
_entity_poly.pdbx_seq_one_letter_code
_entity_poly.pdbx_strand_id
1 'polypeptide(L)'
;VSDIAGKSIEMSYAICTDPAARGKGYGSHITVYAREIAESSRKLSMLSPAEPSLIKFYEPLEYKTFMYAEQGTVVPSEQSDFSFSELKFELISPQQYNDHREVILANRVHIKLSAGALHFAAGLTATGDAVGSVPTGEAAGSALTGYGLILISDGAEPLAIAACESVGAGSLAATELLTFREDGGHKELGIAIAKALAVRFGAVRCDYMMPSSAGSKSAAALGMISVSEEELAEVYSVEQCECPPYMGFTFG
;
A
#
# COMPACT_ATOMS: atom_id res chain seq x y z
N VAL A 1 -13.73 2.44 -9.66
CA VAL A 1 -13.06 1.39 -10.44
C VAL A 1 -11.57 1.70 -10.45
N SER A 2 -10.76 0.74 -10.05
CA SER A 2 -9.31 0.83 -10.16
C SER A 2 -8.86 0.15 -11.45
N ASP A 3 -7.70 0.50 -11.97
CA ASP A 3 -7.15 -0.14 -13.17
C ASP A 3 -5.65 -0.45 -13.01
N ILE A 4 -5.16 -1.33 -13.87
CA ILE A 4 -3.75 -1.63 -14.05
C ILE A 4 -3.45 -1.69 -15.54
N ALA A 5 -2.49 -0.90 -16.01
CA ALA A 5 -2.15 -0.79 -17.42
C ALA A 5 -3.38 -0.57 -18.33
N GLY A 6 -4.35 0.23 -17.88
CA GLY A 6 -5.59 0.50 -18.61
C GLY A 6 -6.65 -0.61 -18.56
N LYS A 7 -6.40 -1.73 -17.87
CA LYS A 7 -7.39 -2.79 -17.66
C LYS A 7 -8.08 -2.57 -16.31
N SER A 8 -9.41 -2.50 -16.31
CA SER A 8 -10.20 -2.37 -15.08
C SER A 8 -10.05 -3.58 -14.18
N ILE A 9 -9.99 -3.35 -12.88
CA ILE A 9 -9.83 -4.38 -11.86
C ILE A 9 -11.07 -4.47 -10.99
N GLU A 10 -11.42 -5.67 -10.61
CA GLU A 10 -12.36 -5.97 -9.53
C GLU A 10 -11.62 -6.69 -8.40
N MET A 11 -11.58 -6.08 -7.22
CA MET A 11 -10.88 -6.63 -6.08
C MET A 11 -11.84 -7.36 -5.15
N SER A 12 -11.56 -8.64 -4.91
CA SER A 12 -12.24 -9.42 -3.86
C SER A 12 -11.60 -9.11 -2.51
N TYR A 13 -12.41 -8.60 -1.59
CA TYR A 13 -11.97 -8.18 -0.26
C TYR A 13 -12.73 -8.93 0.84
N ALA A 14 -12.04 -9.22 1.94
CA ALA A 14 -12.62 -9.85 3.14
C ALA A 14 -13.35 -11.17 2.88
N ILE A 15 -12.78 -12.04 2.04
CA ILE A 15 -13.33 -13.39 1.83
C ILE A 15 -13.16 -14.18 3.13
N CYS A 16 -14.26 -14.51 3.78
CA CYS A 16 -14.25 -15.29 5.00
C CYS A 16 -15.31 -16.40 4.99
N THR A 17 -15.04 -17.47 5.73
CA THR A 17 -15.99 -18.58 5.94
C THR A 17 -16.16 -18.81 7.44
N ASP A 18 -17.41 -18.85 7.89
CA ASP A 18 -17.75 -19.17 9.27
C ASP A 18 -17.01 -20.45 9.71
N PRO A 19 -16.36 -20.45 10.88
CA PRO A 19 -15.61 -21.61 11.36
C PRO A 19 -16.41 -22.92 11.34
N ALA A 20 -17.71 -22.88 11.63
CA ALA A 20 -18.58 -24.07 11.61
C ALA A 20 -18.90 -24.58 10.18
N ALA A 21 -18.65 -23.73 9.19
CA ALA A 21 -18.88 -24.04 7.75
C ALA A 21 -17.58 -24.35 6.99
N ARG A 22 -16.41 -24.27 7.63
CA ARG A 22 -15.12 -24.57 6.98
C ARG A 22 -15.01 -26.01 6.52
N GLY A 23 -14.13 -26.29 5.57
CA GLY A 23 -13.90 -27.61 5.00
C GLY A 23 -14.96 -28.07 3.98
N LYS A 24 -15.98 -27.26 3.70
CA LYS A 24 -17.05 -27.57 2.73
C LYS A 24 -16.85 -26.93 1.35
N GLY A 25 -15.70 -26.28 1.12
CA GLY A 25 -15.37 -25.65 -0.16
C GLY A 25 -15.99 -24.27 -0.44
N TYR A 26 -16.72 -23.69 0.52
CA TYR A 26 -17.41 -22.40 0.30
C TYR A 26 -16.45 -21.26 -0.06
N GLY A 27 -15.27 -21.18 0.58
CA GLY A 27 -14.26 -20.21 0.25
C GLY A 27 -13.82 -20.29 -1.22
N SER A 28 -13.55 -21.50 -1.71
CA SER A 28 -13.18 -21.72 -3.11
C SER A 28 -14.31 -21.35 -4.06
N HIS A 29 -15.55 -21.77 -3.75
CA HIS A 29 -16.69 -21.46 -4.60
C HIS A 29 -16.96 -19.96 -4.72
N ILE A 30 -16.89 -19.21 -3.62
CA ILE A 30 -17.12 -17.76 -3.67
C ILE A 30 -16.00 -17.03 -4.39
N THR A 31 -14.74 -17.50 -4.26
CA THR A 31 -13.59 -16.94 -4.97
C THR A 31 -13.72 -17.16 -6.48
N VAL A 32 -14.05 -18.38 -6.91
CA VAL A 32 -14.28 -18.69 -8.33
C VAL A 32 -15.44 -17.87 -8.88
N TYR A 33 -16.56 -17.77 -8.15
CA TYR A 33 -17.70 -16.99 -8.56
C TYR A 33 -17.38 -15.50 -8.73
N ALA A 34 -16.61 -14.91 -7.78
CA ALA A 34 -16.16 -13.52 -7.90
C ALA A 34 -15.28 -13.30 -9.13
N ARG A 35 -14.38 -14.27 -9.43
CA ARG A 35 -13.57 -14.25 -10.64
C ARG A 35 -14.43 -14.26 -11.91
N GLU A 36 -15.37 -15.21 -12.01
CA GLU A 36 -16.27 -15.32 -13.16
C GLU A 36 -17.11 -14.06 -13.40
N ILE A 37 -17.54 -13.36 -12.33
CA ILE A 37 -18.21 -12.07 -12.43
C ILE A 37 -17.26 -11.02 -13.04
N ALA A 38 -16.01 -10.92 -12.56
CA ALA A 38 -15.04 -9.99 -13.09
C ALA A 38 -14.78 -10.27 -14.58
N GLU A 39 -14.52 -11.50 -14.95
CA GLU A 39 -14.30 -11.95 -16.34
C GLU A 39 -15.49 -11.62 -17.25
N SER A 40 -16.72 -11.93 -16.80
CA SER A 40 -17.94 -11.60 -17.55
C SER A 40 -18.11 -10.10 -17.80
N SER A 41 -17.54 -9.29 -16.91
CA SER A 41 -17.52 -7.83 -16.99
C SER A 41 -16.27 -7.28 -17.70
N ARG A 42 -15.42 -8.16 -18.28
CA ARG A 42 -14.14 -7.83 -18.91
C ARG A 42 -13.20 -7.07 -17.98
N LYS A 43 -13.15 -7.49 -16.73
CA LYS A 43 -12.25 -6.95 -15.71
C LYS A 43 -11.29 -8.03 -15.24
N LEU A 44 -10.13 -7.61 -14.76
CA LEU A 44 -9.22 -8.49 -14.05
C LEU A 44 -9.75 -8.75 -12.64
N SER A 45 -9.72 -9.99 -12.20
CA SER A 45 -10.02 -10.34 -10.81
C SER A 45 -8.74 -10.30 -9.98
N MET A 46 -8.79 -9.63 -8.85
CA MET A 46 -7.66 -9.47 -7.95
C MET A 46 -8.06 -9.76 -6.50
N LEU A 47 -7.11 -10.25 -5.72
CA LEU A 47 -7.24 -10.39 -4.27
C LEU A 47 -5.87 -10.18 -3.58
N SER A 48 -5.93 -9.85 -2.29
CA SER A 48 -4.76 -9.82 -1.42
C SER A 48 -4.92 -10.94 -0.38
N PRO A 49 -4.02 -11.95 -0.36
CA PRO A 49 -4.04 -12.95 0.69
C PRO A 49 -3.77 -12.30 2.04
N ALA A 50 -4.62 -12.60 3.05
CA ALA A 50 -4.42 -12.07 4.40
C ALA A 50 -3.12 -12.55 5.06
N GLU A 51 -2.61 -13.70 4.61
CA GLU A 51 -1.33 -14.26 5.04
C GLU A 51 -0.69 -15.08 3.91
N PRO A 52 0.66 -15.19 3.88
CA PRO A 52 1.36 -15.89 2.79
C PRO A 52 0.97 -17.36 2.62
N SER A 53 0.49 -18.01 3.66
CA SER A 53 0.02 -19.40 3.61
C SER A 53 -1.17 -19.60 2.68
N LEU A 54 -1.99 -18.55 2.48
CA LEU A 54 -3.17 -18.57 1.63
C LEU A 54 -2.85 -18.49 0.14
N ILE A 55 -1.63 -18.14 -0.26
CA ILE A 55 -1.21 -18.16 -1.67
C ILE A 55 -1.49 -19.53 -2.27
N LYS A 56 -1.08 -20.60 -1.59
CA LYS A 56 -1.32 -21.99 -2.03
C LYS A 56 -2.80 -22.38 -2.12
N PHE A 57 -3.66 -21.66 -1.43
CA PHE A 57 -5.12 -21.86 -1.53
C PHE A 57 -5.68 -21.23 -2.80
N TYR A 58 -5.14 -20.06 -3.22
CA TYR A 58 -5.64 -19.33 -4.38
C TYR A 58 -5.00 -19.79 -5.71
N GLU A 59 -3.79 -20.34 -5.70
CA GLU A 59 -3.13 -20.84 -6.92
C GLU A 59 -3.98 -21.84 -7.72
N PRO A 60 -4.60 -22.90 -7.09
CA PRO A 60 -5.48 -23.82 -7.81
C PRO A 60 -6.78 -23.18 -8.34
N LEU A 61 -7.11 -21.97 -7.88
CA LEU A 61 -8.26 -21.19 -8.32
C LEU A 61 -7.88 -20.18 -9.43
N GLU A 62 -6.72 -20.41 -10.09
CA GLU A 62 -6.19 -19.65 -11.22
C GLU A 62 -5.72 -18.24 -10.89
N TYR A 63 -5.41 -17.98 -9.60
CA TYR A 63 -4.75 -16.74 -9.22
C TYR A 63 -3.22 -16.92 -9.21
N LYS A 64 -2.52 -15.96 -9.78
CA LYS A 64 -1.05 -15.92 -9.79
C LYS A 64 -0.57 -14.75 -8.94
N THR A 65 0.50 -14.95 -8.17
CA THR A 65 1.17 -13.87 -7.46
C THR A 65 1.71 -12.86 -8.47
N PHE A 66 1.35 -11.60 -8.29
CA PHE A 66 1.68 -10.56 -9.26
C PHE A 66 2.21 -9.28 -8.61
N MET A 67 1.68 -8.89 -7.46
CA MET A 67 2.05 -7.65 -6.77
C MET A 67 3.02 -7.93 -5.64
N TYR A 68 4.03 -7.07 -5.50
CA TYR A 68 5.08 -7.21 -4.50
C TYR A 68 5.37 -5.88 -3.82
N ALA A 69 5.77 -5.94 -2.55
CA ALA A 69 6.30 -4.80 -1.82
C ALA A 69 7.42 -5.21 -0.87
N GLU A 70 8.24 -4.25 -0.53
CA GLU A 70 9.14 -4.37 0.61
C GLU A 70 8.42 -3.95 1.88
N GLN A 71 8.54 -4.77 2.90
CA GLN A 71 7.98 -4.53 4.22
C GLN A 71 9.08 -4.59 5.26
N GLY A 72 8.94 -3.81 6.31
CA GLY A 72 9.88 -3.83 7.41
C GLY A 72 9.37 -3.07 8.63
N THR A 73 10.12 -3.18 9.70
CA THR A 73 9.87 -2.46 10.95
C THR A 73 11.10 -1.65 11.31
N VAL A 74 10.91 -0.40 11.69
CA VAL A 74 11.95 0.46 12.24
C VAL A 74 11.60 0.86 13.67
N VAL A 75 12.64 0.99 14.48
CA VAL A 75 12.57 1.56 15.84
C VAL A 75 13.27 2.91 15.78
N PRO A 76 12.68 3.99 16.32
CA PRO A 76 13.36 5.26 16.43
C PRO A 76 14.68 5.08 17.19
N SER A 77 15.77 5.59 16.65
CA SER A 77 17.06 5.64 17.34
C SER A 77 17.55 7.08 17.31
N GLU A 78 18.20 7.50 18.37
CA GLU A 78 18.83 8.83 18.45
C GLU A 78 19.98 9.00 17.45
N GLN A 79 20.52 7.89 16.92
CA GLN A 79 21.55 7.88 15.89
C GLN A 79 20.91 7.59 14.53
N SER A 80 20.48 8.62 13.83
CA SER A 80 20.18 8.54 12.41
C SER A 80 21.22 9.33 11.62
N ASP A 81 21.74 8.75 10.54
CA ASP A 81 22.67 9.42 9.62
C ASP A 81 22.02 10.58 8.84
N PHE A 82 20.72 10.77 9.02
CA PHE A 82 19.96 11.88 8.45
C PHE A 82 19.55 12.88 9.54
N SER A 83 19.87 14.14 9.33
CA SER A 83 19.37 15.23 10.14
C SER A 83 17.90 15.50 9.78
N PHE A 84 16.97 15.01 10.60
CA PHE A 84 15.54 15.21 10.41
C PHE A 84 15.02 16.55 10.96
N SER A 85 15.92 17.46 11.34
CA SER A 85 15.56 18.73 11.99
C SER A 85 14.79 19.69 11.08
N GLU A 86 14.80 19.46 9.76
CA GLU A 86 14.18 20.33 8.76
C GLU A 86 12.99 19.69 8.01
N LEU A 87 12.69 18.41 8.33
CA LEU A 87 11.57 17.74 7.66
C LEU A 87 10.22 18.35 8.07
N LYS A 88 9.44 18.69 7.06
CA LYS A 88 8.05 19.12 7.21
C LYS A 88 7.13 17.95 6.92
N PHE A 89 6.11 17.81 7.75
CA PHE A 89 5.07 16.80 7.62
C PHE A 89 3.74 17.53 7.46
N GLU A 90 3.13 17.41 6.30
CA GLU A 90 1.90 18.10 5.95
C GLU A 90 0.80 17.08 5.64
N LEU A 91 -0.37 17.22 6.26
CA LEU A 91 -1.54 16.47 5.84
C LEU A 91 -2.03 16.97 4.50
N ILE A 92 -2.22 16.04 3.59
CA ILE A 92 -2.73 16.34 2.25
C ILE A 92 -4.06 15.63 2.00
N SER A 93 -4.83 16.19 1.08
CA SER A 93 -6.09 15.58 0.67
C SER A 93 -5.86 14.27 -0.09
N PRO A 94 -6.86 13.37 -0.14
CA PRO A 94 -6.78 12.17 -0.96
C PRO A 94 -6.44 12.44 -2.43
N GLN A 95 -6.94 13.53 -2.99
CA GLN A 95 -6.64 13.91 -4.38
C GLN A 95 -5.17 14.28 -4.54
N GLN A 96 -4.62 15.14 -3.67
CA GLN A 96 -3.20 15.52 -3.70
C GLN A 96 -2.30 14.29 -3.50
N TYR A 97 -2.69 13.39 -2.60
CA TYR A 97 -1.97 12.14 -2.39
C TYR A 97 -1.90 11.31 -3.67
N ASN A 98 -3.05 11.13 -4.33
CA ASN A 98 -3.12 10.37 -5.57
C ASN A 98 -2.32 11.03 -6.71
N ASP A 99 -2.37 12.34 -6.82
CA ASP A 99 -1.59 13.08 -7.83
C ASP A 99 -0.08 12.83 -7.65
N HIS A 100 0.41 12.91 -6.43
CA HIS A 100 1.81 12.57 -6.12
C HIS A 100 2.11 11.09 -6.36
N ARG A 101 1.21 10.21 -5.96
CA ARG A 101 1.34 8.77 -6.14
C ARG A 101 1.51 8.37 -7.60
N GLU A 102 0.67 8.93 -8.48
CA GLU A 102 0.75 8.67 -9.92
C GLU A 102 2.07 9.19 -10.53
N VAL A 103 2.60 10.30 -10.04
CA VAL A 103 3.92 10.80 -10.46
C VAL A 103 5.04 9.86 -10.03
N ILE A 104 5.05 9.43 -8.76
CA ILE A 104 6.10 8.55 -8.22
C ILE A 104 6.08 7.18 -8.88
N LEU A 105 4.90 6.65 -9.19
CA LEU A 105 4.72 5.31 -9.75
C LEU A 105 4.63 5.29 -11.28
N ALA A 106 4.84 6.43 -11.96
CA ALA A 106 4.64 6.57 -13.42
C ALA A 106 5.44 5.55 -14.25
N ASN A 107 6.63 5.14 -13.78
CA ASN A 107 7.49 4.17 -14.44
C ASN A 107 7.36 2.74 -13.88
N ARG A 108 6.23 2.42 -13.23
CA ARG A 108 5.99 1.12 -12.59
C ARG A 108 4.59 0.62 -12.87
N VAL A 109 4.47 -0.67 -13.17
CA VAL A 109 3.16 -1.32 -13.18
C VAL A 109 2.55 -1.23 -11.78
N HIS A 110 1.45 -0.53 -11.64
CA HIS A 110 0.79 -0.31 -10.36
C HIS A 110 -0.72 -0.21 -10.50
N ILE A 111 -1.43 -0.39 -9.41
CA ILE A 111 -2.87 -0.17 -9.38
C ILE A 111 -3.13 1.33 -9.28
N LYS A 112 -3.79 1.86 -10.31
CA LYS A 112 -4.34 3.22 -10.30
C LYS A 112 -5.63 3.23 -9.48
N LEU A 113 -5.67 4.08 -8.47
CA LEU A 113 -6.82 4.18 -7.58
C LEU A 113 -7.85 5.16 -8.15
N SER A 114 -9.10 4.72 -8.26
CA SER A 114 -10.19 5.67 -8.52
C SER A 114 -10.42 6.56 -7.30
N ALA A 115 -11.04 7.72 -7.52
CA ALA A 115 -11.42 8.61 -6.41
C ALA A 115 -12.28 7.87 -5.35
N GLY A 116 -13.19 7.00 -5.78
CA GLY A 116 -14.00 6.18 -4.86
C GLY A 116 -13.18 5.16 -4.08
N ALA A 117 -12.20 4.49 -4.71
CA ALA A 117 -11.32 3.56 -4.02
C ALA A 117 -10.43 4.28 -3.00
N LEU A 118 -9.94 5.47 -3.36
CA LEU A 118 -9.12 6.27 -2.47
C LEU A 118 -9.93 6.82 -1.29
N HIS A 119 -11.16 7.29 -1.52
CA HIS A 119 -12.07 7.68 -0.45
C HIS A 119 -12.42 6.52 0.47
N PHE A 120 -12.63 5.33 -0.10
CA PHE A 120 -12.89 4.13 0.68
C PHE A 120 -11.66 3.75 1.52
N ALA A 121 -10.47 3.73 0.93
CA ALA A 121 -9.22 3.49 1.64
C ALA A 121 -8.99 4.53 2.75
N ALA A 122 -9.17 5.82 2.44
CA ALA A 122 -9.07 6.89 3.43
C ALA A 122 -10.19 6.82 4.50
N GLY A 123 -11.37 6.35 4.15
CA GLY A 123 -12.52 6.24 5.06
C GLY A 123 -12.47 5.02 5.97
N LEU A 124 -11.93 3.89 5.52
CA LEU A 124 -11.62 2.76 6.41
C LEU A 124 -10.56 3.13 7.43
N THR A 125 -9.76 4.10 7.09
CA THR A 125 -8.74 4.65 7.95
C THR A 125 -9.28 5.74 8.89
N ALA A 126 -10.44 6.29 8.61
CA ALA A 126 -11.13 7.24 9.48
C ALA A 126 -12.23 6.51 10.28
N THR A 127 -11.86 5.76 11.30
CA THR A 127 -12.85 5.28 12.28
C THR A 127 -13.45 6.45 13.02
N GLY A 128 -14.55 6.96 12.50
CA GLY A 128 -15.45 7.87 13.15
C GLY A 128 -14.83 9.21 13.59
N ASP A 129 -15.34 10.25 13.00
CA ASP A 129 -15.08 11.66 13.24
C ASP A 129 -13.82 12.25 12.60
N ALA A 130 -14.10 12.90 11.50
CA ALA A 130 -13.37 13.99 10.87
C ALA A 130 -11.86 13.79 10.68
N VAL A 131 -11.44 14.00 9.44
CA VAL A 131 -10.08 14.48 9.12
C VAL A 131 -9.52 15.22 10.32
N GLY A 132 -8.80 14.52 11.17
CA GLY A 132 -8.22 15.09 12.37
C GLY A 132 -7.29 16.20 11.94
N SER A 133 -7.57 17.41 12.36
CA SER A 133 -6.64 18.51 12.25
C SER A 133 -5.31 18.05 12.87
N VAL A 134 -4.24 18.00 12.06
CA VAL A 134 -2.89 17.92 12.64
C VAL A 134 -2.78 19.08 13.62
N PRO A 135 -2.40 18.84 14.86
CA PRO A 135 -2.06 19.93 15.75
C PRO A 135 -0.91 20.72 15.10
N THR A 136 -1.22 21.88 14.54
CA THR A 136 -0.23 22.89 14.17
C THR A 136 0.20 23.55 15.47
N GLY A 137 1.29 23.08 16.06
CA GLY A 137 1.81 23.68 17.29
C GLY A 137 2.63 22.68 18.10
N GLU A 138 3.60 23.19 18.83
CA GLU A 138 4.64 22.52 19.63
C GLU A 138 4.19 21.52 20.71
N ALA A 139 3.03 20.94 20.62
CA ALA A 139 2.59 19.87 21.50
C ALA A 139 3.13 18.51 20.99
N ALA A 140 4.40 18.28 21.22
CA ALA A 140 4.95 16.94 21.26
C ALA A 140 4.12 16.13 22.28
N GLY A 141 3.35 15.15 21.78
CA GLY A 141 2.61 14.23 22.65
C GLY A 141 1.15 13.96 22.29
N SER A 142 0.58 14.61 21.28
CA SER A 142 -0.76 14.24 20.83
C SER A 142 -0.65 13.02 19.94
N ALA A 143 -1.02 11.86 20.48
CA ALA A 143 -1.14 10.63 19.70
C ALA A 143 -2.03 10.90 18.48
N LEU A 144 -1.55 10.51 17.28
CA LEU A 144 -2.40 10.41 16.11
C LEU A 144 -3.54 9.44 16.45
N THR A 145 -4.72 9.98 16.62
CA THR A 145 -5.94 9.19 16.67
C THR A 145 -6.47 9.13 15.24
N GLY A 146 -6.07 8.11 14.49
CA GLY A 146 -6.56 7.92 13.13
C GLY A 146 -5.46 7.87 12.07
N TYR A 147 -5.89 7.83 10.84
CA TYR A 147 -5.05 7.78 9.66
C TYR A 147 -4.74 9.17 9.11
N GLY A 148 -3.59 9.29 8.45
CA GLY A 148 -3.22 10.50 7.75
C GLY A 148 -2.54 10.21 6.42
N LEU A 149 -2.90 10.97 5.40
CA LEU A 149 -2.16 11.06 4.15
C LEU A 149 -1.19 12.22 4.28
N ILE A 150 0.10 11.94 4.23
CA ILE A 150 1.15 12.87 4.64
C ILE A 150 2.09 13.11 3.47
N LEU A 151 2.38 14.37 3.18
CA LEU A 151 3.51 14.80 2.38
C LEU A 151 4.69 15.12 3.29
N ILE A 152 5.84 14.55 3.00
CA ILE A 152 7.09 14.79 3.70
C ILE A 152 8.03 15.55 2.76
N SER A 153 8.54 16.70 3.22
CA SER A 153 9.43 17.55 2.43
C SER A 153 10.64 18.02 3.23
N ASP A 154 11.73 18.31 2.52
CA ASP A 154 12.91 19.01 3.04
C ASP A 154 12.92 20.41 2.44
N GLY A 155 12.67 21.42 3.28
CA GLY A 155 12.46 22.78 2.79
C GLY A 155 11.25 22.86 1.87
N ALA A 156 11.49 23.14 0.58
CA ALA A 156 10.45 23.24 -0.46
C ALA A 156 10.34 21.99 -1.34
N GLU A 157 11.28 21.05 -1.22
CA GLU A 157 11.32 19.86 -2.09
C GLU A 157 10.58 18.68 -1.46
N PRO A 158 9.61 18.06 -2.17
CA PRO A 158 8.95 16.86 -1.70
C PRO A 158 9.92 15.68 -1.73
N LEU A 159 10.00 14.93 -0.63
CA LEU A 159 10.83 13.74 -0.49
C LEU A 159 10.03 12.46 -0.58
N ALA A 160 8.85 12.44 0.05
CA ALA A 160 8.02 11.25 0.13
C ALA A 160 6.55 11.60 0.39
N ILE A 161 5.68 10.63 0.10
CA ILE A 161 4.32 10.60 0.63
C ILE A 161 4.13 9.33 1.45
N ALA A 162 3.29 9.40 2.47
CA ALA A 162 2.96 8.24 3.30
C ALA A 162 1.47 8.21 3.67
N ALA A 163 0.90 7.02 3.68
CA ALA A 163 -0.38 6.75 4.33
C ALA A 163 -0.08 6.09 5.67
N CYS A 164 -0.44 6.75 6.76
CA CYS A 164 -0.07 6.35 8.11
C CYS A 164 -1.28 6.11 8.99
N GLU A 165 -1.17 5.10 9.85
CA GLU A 165 -2.16 4.79 10.87
C GLU A 165 -1.52 4.48 12.23
N SER A 166 -2.26 4.74 13.31
CA SER A 166 -1.88 4.31 14.65
C SER A 166 -2.39 2.88 14.90
N VAL A 167 -1.50 1.94 15.18
CA VAL A 167 -1.82 0.51 15.34
C VAL A 167 -1.73 0.13 16.82
N GLY A 168 -2.37 0.90 17.71
CA GLY A 168 -2.39 0.62 19.14
C GLY A 168 -1.01 0.63 19.81
N ALA A 169 -0.96 0.60 21.13
CA ALA A 169 0.26 0.45 21.94
C ALA A 169 1.49 1.28 21.52
N GLY A 170 1.26 2.48 20.93
CA GLY A 170 2.35 3.36 20.49
C GLY A 170 3.05 2.92 19.20
N SER A 171 2.43 2.06 18.41
CA SER A 171 2.95 1.65 17.10
C SER A 171 2.30 2.45 15.96
N LEU A 172 3.09 2.75 14.93
CA LEU A 172 2.68 3.38 13.69
C LEU A 172 2.79 2.38 12.55
N ALA A 173 1.83 2.35 11.65
CA ALA A 173 1.97 1.68 10.36
C ALA A 173 1.98 2.74 9.24
N ALA A 174 3.01 2.73 8.40
CA ALA A 174 3.03 3.38 7.12
C ALA A 174 2.59 2.35 6.07
N THR A 175 1.28 2.26 5.87
CA THR A 175 0.64 1.26 5.00
C THR A 175 0.95 1.48 3.53
N GLU A 176 1.39 2.65 3.15
CA GLU A 176 2.07 2.97 1.91
C GLU A 176 3.10 4.06 2.18
N LEU A 177 4.33 3.85 1.72
CA LEU A 177 5.42 4.83 1.80
C LEU A 177 6.10 4.91 0.43
N LEU A 178 5.98 6.05 -0.23
CA LEU A 178 6.52 6.30 -1.57
C LEU A 178 7.50 7.47 -1.52
N THR A 179 8.67 7.30 -2.12
CA THR A 179 9.69 8.35 -2.20
C THR A 179 9.78 8.91 -3.61
N PHE A 180 10.07 10.22 -3.73
CA PHE A 180 10.28 10.89 -5.02
C PHE A 180 11.64 10.57 -5.67
N ARG A 181 12.45 9.70 -5.09
CA ARG A 181 13.71 9.25 -5.67
C ARG A 181 13.52 8.02 -6.51
N GLU A 182 14.04 8.08 -7.75
CA GLU A 182 14.02 6.96 -8.71
C GLU A 182 15.32 6.14 -8.68
N ASP A 183 16.40 6.67 -8.09
CA ASP A 183 17.69 6.01 -7.97
C ASP A 183 17.70 4.91 -6.90
N GLY A 184 18.75 4.08 -6.89
CA GLY A 184 18.88 2.98 -5.93
C GLY A 184 18.85 3.39 -4.44
N GLY A 185 18.70 4.67 -4.13
CA GLY A 185 18.61 5.22 -2.77
C GLY A 185 17.20 5.34 -2.22
N HIS A 186 16.16 4.90 -2.95
CA HIS A 186 14.77 5.03 -2.49
C HIS A 186 14.49 4.19 -1.24
N LYS A 187 15.13 3.03 -1.08
CA LYS A 187 14.97 2.16 0.09
C LYS A 187 15.56 2.78 1.35
N GLU A 188 16.79 3.27 1.27
CA GLU A 188 17.47 3.93 2.39
C GLU A 188 16.71 5.18 2.81
N LEU A 189 16.26 5.99 1.85
CA LEU A 189 15.42 7.15 2.12
C LEU A 189 14.09 6.73 2.77
N GLY A 190 13.41 5.72 2.24
CA GLY A 190 12.16 5.21 2.80
C GLY A 190 12.32 4.75 4.25
N ILE A 191 13.38 4.00 4.56
CA ILE A 191 13.70 3.58 5.93
C ILE A 191 13.97 4.80 6.84
N ALA A 192 14.70 5.80 6.35
CA ALA A 192 14.97 7.03 7.08
C ALA A 192 13.67 7.82 7.36
N ILE A 193 12.80 7.94 6.36
CA ILE A 193 11.47 8.58 6.52
C ILE A 193 10.59 7.79 7.50
N ALA A 194 10.58 6.45 7.44
CA ALA A 194 9.81 5.64 8.39
C ALA A 194 10.26 5.88 9.85
N LYS A 195 11.57 6.02 10.08
CA LYS A 195 12.11 6.42 11.39
C LYS A 195 11.66 7.83 11.80
N ALA A 196 11.72 8.79 10.87
CA ALA A 196 11.28 10.16 11.11
C ALA A 196 9.77 10.24 11.42
N LEU A 197 8.95 9.47 10.73
CA LEU A 197 7.52 9.33 11.04
C LEU A 197 7.32 8.80 12.46
N ALA A 198 8.04 7.73 12.85
CA ALA A 198 7.95 7.20 14.21
C ALA A 198 8.30 8.26 15.26
N VAL A 199 9.40 9.01 15.06
CA VAL A 199 9.79 10.12 15.97
C VAL A 199 8.72 11.21 16.00
N ARG A 200 8.25 11.65 14.82
CA ARG A 200 7.26 12.72 14.68
C ARG A 200 5.96 12.43 15.42
N PHE A 201 5.55 11.17 15.41
CA PHE A 201 4.30 10.73 16.02
C PHE A 201 4.46 10.07 17.39
N GLY A 202 5.68 10.11 17.96
CA GLY A 202 5.95 9.54 19.27
C GLY A 202 5.74 8.02 19.34
N ALA A 203 5.86 7.34 18.18
CA ALA A 203 5.71 5.90 18.11
C ALA A 203 7.00 5.18 18.55
N VAL A 204 6.85 4.06 19.25
CA VAL A 204 7.98 3.22 19.67
C VAL A 204 8.53 2.38 18.51
N ARG A 205 7.72 2.21 17.46
CA ARG A 205 8.11 1.55 16.20
C ARG A 205 7.23 2.03 15.06
N CYS A 206 7.76 1.92 13.82
CA CYS A 206 6.97 2.08 12.61
C CYS A 206 7.13 0.85 11.73
N ASP A 207 6.03 0.18 11.44
CA ASP A 207 5.93 -0.84 10.40
C ASP A 207 5.69 -0.11 9.07
N TYR A 208 6.44 -0.44 8.02
CA TYR A 208 6.34 0.26 6.74
C TYR A 208 6.18 -0.70 5.56
N MET A 209 5.55 -0.21 4.52
CA MET A 209 5.44 -0.88 3.23
C MET A 209 5.78 0.10 2.11
N MET A 210 6.65 -0.33 1.18
CA MET A 210 7.09 0.45 0.04
C MET A 210 7.23 -0.41 -1.22
N PRO A 211 7.28 0.19 -2.42
CA PRO A 211 7.55 -0.54 -3.64
C PRO A 211 8.89 -1.27 -3.58
N SER A 212 8.95 -2.49 -4.10
CA SER A 212 10.20 -3.25 -4.16
C SER A 212 11.08 -2.78 -5.32
N SER A 213 12.40 -2.81 -5.11
CA SER A 213 13.39 -2.57 -6.18
C SER A 213 13.43 -3.71 -7.17
N ALA A 214 13.94 -3.46 -8.37
CA ALA A 214 14.28 -4.50 -9.33
C ALA A 214 15.24 -5.51 -8.69
N GLY A 215 14.90 -6.80 -8.82
CA GLY A 215 15.72 -7.88 -8.28
C GLY A 215 15.74 -8.02 -6.75
N SER A 216 14.86 -7.31 -6.02
CA SER A 216 14.76 -7.44 -4.56
C SER A 216 14.37 -8.86 -4.16
N LYS A 217 15.19 -9.46 -3.28
CA LYS A 217 14.94 -10.79 -2.69
C LYS A 217 14.08 -10.72 -1.43
N SER A 218 13.85 -9.52 -0.92
CA SER A 218 13.07 -9.26 0.31
C SER A 218 11.63 -8.85 0.05
N ALA A 219 11.22 -8.79 -1.24
CA ALA A 219 9.85 -8.41 -1.58
C ALA A 219 8.85 -9.49 -1.14
N ALA A 220 7.87 -9.07 -0.36
CA ALA A 220 6.73 -9.90 0.02
C ALA A 220 5.67 -9.87 -1.10
N ALA A 221 5.03 -11.01 -1.34
CA ALA A 221 3.87 -11.09 -2.20
C ALA A 221 2.66 -10.44 -1.52
N LEU A 222 2.09 -9.41 -2.15
CA LEU A 222 0.94 -8.67 -1.61
C LEU A 222 -0.37 -8.99 -2.30
N GLY A 223 -0.33 -9.20 -3.61
CA GLY A 223 -1.53 -9.38 -4.39
C GLY A 223 -1.42 -10.46 -5.44
N MET A 224 -2.55 -11.11 -5.72
CA MET A 224 -2.70 -12.11 -6.74
C MET A 224 -3.75 -11.67 -7.74
N ILE A 225 -3.51 -11.96 -9.01
CA ILE A 225 -4.47 -11.69 -10.10
C ILE A 225 -4.81 -12.98 -10.84
N SER A 226 -6.03 -13.04 -11.37
CA SER A 226 -6.44 -14.06 -12.32
C SER A 226 -6.42 -13.45 -13.72
N VAL A 227 -5.46 -13.87 -14.52
CA VAL A 227 -5.23 -13.41 -15.89
C VAL A 227 -4.66 -14.54 -16.74
N SER A 228 -4.93 -14.52 -18.03
CA SER A 228 -4.22 -15.37 -18.98
C SER A 228 -2.75 -14.95 -19.12
N GLU A 229 -1.91 -15.83 -19.69
CA GLU A 229 -0.51 -15.50 -19.95
C GLU A 229 -0.38 -14.38 -20.99
N GLU A 230 -1.27 -14.34 -21.96
CA GLU A 230 -1.32 -13.31 -23.01
C GLU A 230 -1.67 -11.94 -22.42
N GLU A 231 -2.70 -11.88 -21.57
CA GLU A 231 -3.06 -10.65 -20.84
C GLU A 231 -1.98 -10.18 -19.89
N LEU A 232 -1.28 -11.10 -19.24
CA LEU A 232 -0.15 -10.79 -18.36
C LEU A 232 1.01 -10.18 -19.17
N ALA A 233 1.33 -10.75 -20.33
CA ALA A 233 2.34 -10.21 -21.23
C ALA A 233 1.97 -8.81 -21.72
N GLU A 234 0.69 -8.55 -22.01
CA GLU A 234 0.19 -7.23 -22.38
C GLU A 234 0.41 -6.21 -21.25
N VAL A 235 0.04 -6.55 -20.01
CA VAL A 235 0.24 -5.67 -18.84
C VAL A 235 1.71 -5.30 -18.66
N TYR A 236 2.63 -6.25 -18.81
CA TYR A 236 4.08 -5.98 -18.73
C TYR A 236 4.62 -5.18 -19.92
N SER A 237 4.06 -5.36 -21.13
CA SER A 237 4.58 -4.68 -22.33
C SER A 237 4.25 -3.20 -22.37
N VAL A 238 3.19 -2.77 -21.71
CA VAL A 238 2.73 -1.38 -21.72
C VAL A 238 3.67 -0.44 -20.95
N GLU A 239 4.34 -0.92 -19.92
CA GLU A 239 5.07 -0.04 -19.00
C GLU A 239 6.60 -0.25 -18.97
N GLN A 240 7.18 -1.13 -19.78
CA GLN A 240 8.63 -1.36 -19.94
C GLN A 240 9.44 -1.31 -18.61
N CYS A 241 8.85 -1.73 -17.50
CA CYS A 241 9.44 -1.57 -16.19
C CYS A 241 10.11 -2.86 -15.71
N GLU A 242 11.37 -2.77 -15.27
CA GLU A 242 12.11 -3.87 -14.64
C GLU A 242 11.70 -4.12 -13.18
N CYS A 243 10.95 -3.20 -12.61
CA CYS A 243 10.52 -3.27 -11.22
C CYS A 243 9.27 -4.13 -11.05
N PRO A 244 9.15 -4.92 -9.96
CA PRO A 244 7.96 -5.68 -9.66
C PRO A 244 6.70 -4.80 -9.60
N PRO A 245 5.56 -5.28 -10.09
CA PRO A 245 4.28 -4.59 -9.98
C PRO A 245 3.92 -4.26 -8.52
N TYR A 246 3.26 -3.12 -8.32
CA TYR A 246 2.95 -2.60 -6.99
C TYR A 246 1.45 -2.34 -6.80
N MET A 247 0.91 -2.79 -5.68
CA MET A 247 -0.49 -2.63 -5.36
C MET A 247 -0.77 -1.34 -4.56
N GLY A 248 0.09 -1.01 -3.60
CA GLY A 248 -0.23 -0.04 -2.57
C GLY A 248 -1.37 -0.50 -1.65
N PHE A 249 -1.68 0.26 -0.63
CA PHE A 249 -2.76 0.04 0.33
C PHE A 249 -3.24 -1.41 0.46
N THR A 250 -2.62 -2.18 1.33
CA THR A 250 -3.20 -3.45 1.75
C THR A 250 -4.31 -3.14 2.74
N PHE A 251 -5.52 -3.46 2.36
CA PHE A 251 -6.64 -3.46 3.29
C PHE A 251 -6.45 -4.65 4.24
N GLY A 252 -5.77 -4.41 5.37
CA GLY A 252 -5.55 -5.39 6.43
C GLY A 252 -6.76 -5.55 7.33
#